data_985feef45bd5fae6896e1bcbd75c6d2d
#
_entry.id   985feef45bd5fae6896e1bcbd75c6d2d
#
_cell.length_a   1.000
_cell.length_b   1.000
_cell.length_c   1.000
_cell.angle_alpha   90.00
_cell.angle_beta   90.00
_cell.angle_gamma   90.00
#
_symmetry.space_group_name_H-M   'P 1'
#
loop_
_entity.id
_entity.type
_entity.pdbx_description
1 polymer ?
#
loop_
_entity_poly.entity_id
_entity_poly.type
_entity_poly.pdbx_seq_one_letter_code
_entity_poly.pdbx_strand_id
1 'polypeptide(L)'
;WHDVYAAALXSEPDVSPRQALQEQASQRLELFYFQNINRDDVIKAAWITLERQQSAATLATLKPELDRLHASFRDIAPGDRYALVFSKDQGLQLERNGQTVFSSPDKQLAQAYMGIWLAPEGLSEELRMALLAER
;
A
#
# COMPACT_ATOMS: atom_id res chain seq x y z
N TRP A 1 1.42 -8.37 -23.73
CA TRP A 1 1.60 -7.62 -22.48
C TRP A 1 0.26 -7.33 -21.83
N HIS A 2 0.13 -7.62 -20.57
CA HIS A 2 -1.14 -7.44 -19.86
C HIS A 2 -0.93 -6.59 -18.63
N ASP A 3 -1.81 -5.63 -18.44
CA ASP A 3 -1.82 -4.88 -17.20
C ASP A 3 -2.41 -5.74 -16.09
N VAL A 4 -1.74 -5.76 -14.96
CA VAL A 4 -2.23 -6.49 -13.80
C VAL A 4 -3.15 -5.59 -12.97
N TYR A 5 -2.75 -4.34 -12.77
CA TYR A 5 -3.56 -3.38 -12.01
C TYR A 5 -3.21 -1.97 -12.44
N ALA A 6 -4.10 -1.04 -12.08
CA ALA A 6 -3.86 0.40 -12.19
C ALA A 6 -3.89 1.00 -10.79
N ALA A 7 -3.14 2.06 -10.58
CA ALA A 7 -3.05 2.69 -9.28
C ALA A 7 -3.34 4.19 -9.38
N ALA A 8 -3.91 4.75 -8.31
CA ALA A 8 -4.15 6.18 -8.19
C ALA A 8 -3.84 6.59 -6.76
N LEU A 9 -3.27 7.81 -6.64
CA LEU A 9 -2.90 8.32 -5.33
C LEU A 9 -3.55 9.65 -5.09
N UNK A 10 -4.22 9.63 -4.14
CA UNK A 10 -4.87 10.73 -3.85
C UNK A 10 -4.33 11.23 -2.61
N SER A 11 -4.15 12.52 -2.48
CA SER A 11 -3.78 13.23 -1.26
C SER A 11 -4.66 14.46 -1.13
N GLU A 12 -4.45 15.23 -0.06
CA GLU A 12 -5.28 16.41 0.14
C GLU A 12 -5.04 17.41 -0.98
N PRO A 13 -6.06 18.23 -1.31
CA PRO A 13 -5.98 19.04 -2.53
C PRO A 13 -4.80 19.99 -2.59
N ASP A 14 -4.37 20.57 -1.47
CA ASP A 14 -3.31 21.56 -1.47
C ASP A 14 -1.96 20.98 -1.03
N VAL A 15 -1.81 19.67 -1.07
CA VAL A 15 -0.58 18.99 -0.70
C VAL A 15 -0.18 18.08 -1.85
N SER A 16 1.06 18.22 -2.35
CA SER A 16 1.51 17.32 -3.40
C SER A 16 1.71 15.91 -2.86
N PRO A 17 1.70 14.90 -3.74
CA PRO A 17 1.94 13.53 -3.27
C PRO A 17 3.28 13.37 -2.55
N ARG A 18 4.35 14.01 -3.05
CA ARG A 18 5.65 13.90 -2.39
C ARG A 18 5.64 14.57 -1.03
N GLN A 19 4.97 15.72 -0.93
CA GLN A 19 4.88 16.44 0.33
C GLN A 19 4.08 15.64 1.34
N ALA A 20 2.98 15.04 0.92
CA ALA A 20 2.16 14.21 1.80
C ALA A 20 2.97 13.04 2.35
N LEU A 21 3.77 12.42 1.49
CA LEU A 21 4.62 11.31 1.91
C LEU A 21 5.63 11.76 2.96
N GLN A 22 6.30 12.88 2.70
CA GLN A 22 7.32 13.39 3.62
C GLN A 22 6.74 13.81 4.97
N GLU A 23 5.57 14.43 4.96
CA GLU A 23 4.95 14.96 6.16
C GLU A 23 4.02 13.99 6.83
N GLN A 24 3.89 12.79 6.28
CA GLN A 24 2.96 11.77 6.76
C GLN A 24 1.53 12.32 6.85
N ALA A 25 1.15 13.09 5.84
CA ALA A 25 -0.21 13.59 5.73
C ALA A 25 -1.13 12.52 5.18
N SER A 26 -2.42 12.75 5.29
CA SER A 26 -3.41 11.79 4.83
C SER A 26 -3.24 11.47 3.35
N GLN A 27 -3.32 10.20 3.01
CA GLN A 27 -3.19 9.72 1.65
C GLN A 27 -4.10 8.55 1.42
N ARG A 28 -4.49 8.38 0.16
CA ARG A 28 -5.30 7.24 -0.26
C ARG A 28 -4.69 6.67 -1.53
N LEU A 29 -4.25 5.42 -1.46
CA LEU A 29 -3.71 4.70 -2.61
C LEU A 29 -4.73 3.69 -3.06
N GLU A 30 -5.25 3.87 -4.28
CA GLU A 30 -6.27 2.97 -4.83
C GLU A 30 -5.64 2.07 -5.88
N LEU A 31 -6.02 0.80 -5.83
CA LEU A 31 -5.52 -0.22 -6.75
C LEU A 31 -6.72 -0.89 -7.40
N PHE A 32 -6.74 -0.86 -8.74
CA PHE A 32 -7.80 -1.43 -9.55
C PHE A 32 -7.23 -2.63 -10.30
N TYR A 33 -7.77 -3.82 -10.06
CA TYR A 33 -7.17 -5.03 -10.58
C TYR A 33 -7.88 -5.52 -11.83
N PHE A 34 -7.10 -6.03 -12.77
CA PHE A 34 -7.62 -6.49 -14.07
C PHE A 34 -7.53 -8.00 -14.22
N GLN A 35 -6.83 -8.69 -13.33
CA GLN A 35 -6.57 -10.11 -13.49
C GLN A 35 -6.77 -10.84 -12.16
N ASN A 36 -6.93 -12.15 -12.26
CA ASN A 36 -6.96 -12.99 -11.06
C ASN A 36 -5.55 -13.08 -10.49
N ILE A 37 -5.44 -12.89 -9.17
CA ILE A 37 -4.17 -13.05 -8.47
C ILE A 37 -4.43 -13.80 -7.17
N ASN A 38 -3.68 -14.87 -6.96
CA ASN A 38 -3.78 -15.65 -5.76
C ASN A 38 -3.30 -14.81 -4.56
N ARG A 39 -4.01 -14.90 -3.43
CA ARG A 39 -3.66 -14.08 -2.27
C ARG A 39 -2.24 -14.38 -1.78
N ASP A 40 -1.82 -15.64 -1.85
CA ASP A 40 -0.48 -15.98 -1.38
C ASP A 40 0.60 -15.32 -2.24
N ASP A 41 0.33 -15.14 -3.52
CA ASP A 41 1.28 -14.44 -4.40
C ASP A 41 1.36 -12.96 -4.06
N VAL A 42 0.24 -12.35 -3.72
CA VAL A 42 0.24 -10.94 -3.30
C VAL A 42 1.07 -10.78 -2.02
N ILE A 43 0.84 -11.65 -1.05
CA ILE A 43 1.57 -11.59 0.22
C ILE A 43 3.06 -11.82 0.01
N LYS A 44 3.41 -12.77 -0.85
CA LYS A 44 4.81 -13.05 -1.14
C LYS A 44 5.48 -11.83 -1.78
N ALA A 45 4.81 -11.20 -2.74
CA ALA A 45 5.37 -10.01 -3.37
C ALA A 45 5.57 -8.88 -2.37
N ALA A 46 4.63 -8.73 -1.43
CA ALA A 46 4.77 -7.71 -0.39
C ALA A 46 5.99 -8.00 0.48
N TRP A 47 6.16 -9.25 0.92
CA TRP A 47 7.30 -9.60 1.77
C TRP A 47 8.62 -9.41 1.05
N ILE A 48 8.71 -9.83 -0.22
CA ILE A 48 9.94 -9.64 -0.98
C ILE A 48 10.30 -8.16 -1.05
N THR A 49 9.31 -7.31 -1.30
CA THR A 49 9.56 -5.88 -1.38
C THR A 49 9.96 -5.31 -0.03
N LEU A 50 9.23 -5.67 1.03
CA LEU A 50 9.54 -5.17 2.36
C LEU A 50 10.94 -5.60 2.81
N GLU A 51 11.33 -6.84 2.48
CA GLU A 51 12.67 -7.30 2.85
C GLU A 51 13.76 -6.53 2.13
N ARG A 52 13.45 -6.01 0.95
CA ARG A 52 14.40 -5.18 0.22
C ARG A 52 14.49 -3.78 0.81
N GLN A 53 13.38 -3.26 1.35
CA GLN A 53 13.29 -1.86 1.78
C GLN A 53 13.59 -1.65 3.26
N GLN A 54 13.37 -2.65 4.10
CA GLN A 54 13.41 -2.47 5.55
C GLN A 54 14.44 -3.38 6.17
N SER A 55 14.94 -2.97 7.34
CA SER A 55 15.85 -3.83 8.08
C SER A 55 15.12 -5.04 8.66
N ALA A 56 15.90 -6.09 8.96
CA ALA A 56 15.32 -7.27 9.58
C ALA A 56 14.71 -6.93 10.95
N ALA A 57 15.35 -6.02 11.69
CA ALA A 57 14.82 -5.64 13.00
C ALA A 57 13.48 -4.94 12.87
N THR A 58 13.35 -4.04 11.91
CA THR A 58 12.06 -3.35 11.68
C THR A 58 10.98 -4.36 11.31
N LEU A 59 11.30 -5.30 10.43
CA LEU A 59 10.29 -6.27 10.01
C LEU A 59 9.89 -7.19 11.16
N ALA A 60 10.84 -7.54 12.02
CA ALA A 60 10.50 -8.36 13.19
C ALA A 60 9.52 -7.62 14.09
N THR A 61 9.75 -6.33 14.30
CA THR A 61 8.85 -5.52 15.10
C THR A 61 7.45 -5.43 14.47
N LEU A 62 7.39 -5.29 13.16
CA LEU A 62 6.11 -5.11 12.47
C LEU A 62 5.39 -6.41 12.16
N LYS A 63 6.06 -7.56 12.31
CA LYS A 63 5.51 -8.81 11.79
C LYS A 63 4.13 -9.14 12.34
N PRO A 64 3.84 -9.00 13.65
CA PRO A 64 2.48 -9.33 14.10
C PRO A 64 1.41 -8.53 13.39
N GLU A 65 1.62 -7.23 13.19
CA GLU A 65 0.64 -6.42 12.49
C GLU A 65 0.62 -6.71 10.99
N LEU A 66 1.78 -6.98 10.40
CA LEU A 66 1.80 -7.38 8.99
C LEU A 66 1.03 -8.69 8.79
N ASP A 67 1.20 -9.64 9.69
CA ASP A 67 0.47 -10.89 9.59
C ASP A 67 -1.04 -10.65 9.72
N ARG A 68 -1.45 -9.74 10.61
CA ARG A 68 -2.85 -9.41 10.77
C ARG A 68 -3.41 -8.74 9.51
N LEU A 69 -2.66 -7.83 8.93
CA LEU A 69 -3.05 -7.20 7.66
C LEU A 69 -3.22 -8.26 6.57
N HIS A 70 -2.23 -9.14 6.43
CA HIS A 70 -2.27 -10.14 5.38
C HIS A 70 -3.37 -11.17 5.60
N ALA A 71 -3.79 -11.38 6.85
CA ALA A 71 -4.90 -12.28 7.13
C ALA A 71 -6.22 -11.74 6.55
N SER A 72 -6.30 -10.43 6.32
CA SER A 72 -7.51 -9.83 5.75
C SER A 72 -7.56 -9.93 4.22
N PHE A 73 -6.48 -10.38 3.60
CA PHE A 73 -6.42 -10.47 2.13
C PHE A 73 -7.22 -11.65 1.63
N ARG A 74 -7.75 -11.52 0.43
CA ARG A 74 -8.41 -12.60 -0.30
C ARG A 74 -7.82 -12.69 -1.68
N ASP A 75 -8.12 -13.79 -2.38
CA ASP A 75 -7.79 -13.88 -3.79
C ASP A 75 -8.42 -12.72 -4.53
N ILE A 76 -7.69 -12.18 -5.48
CA ILE A 76 -8.11 -11.01 -6.24
C ILE A 76 -8.72 -11.47 -7.54
N ALA A 77 -9.86 -10.88 -7.91
CA ALA A 77 -10.54 -11.14 -9.17
C ALA A 77 -10.55 -9.86 -10.00
N PRO A 78 -10.68 -10.00 -11.34
CA PRO A 78 -10.82 -8.80 -12.17
C PRO A 78 -11.98 -7.94 -11.71
N GLY A 79 -11.73 -6.63 -11.64
CA GLY A 79 -12.71 -5.68 -11.16
C GLY A 79 -12.62 -5.38 -9.68
N ASP A 80 -11.82 -6.12 -8.93
CA ASP A 80 -11.62 -5.81 -7.51
C ASP A 80 -10.87 -4.50 -7.34
N ARG A 81 -11.27 -3.75 -6.32
CA ARG A 81 -10.62 -2.51 -5.91
C ARG A 81 -10.14 -2.64 -4.49
N TYR A 82 -8.90 -2.26 -4.26
CA TYR A 82 -8.36 -2.13 -2.91
C TYR A 82 -7.93 -0.69 -2.70
N ALA A 83 -8.01 -0.21 -1.47
CA ALA A 83 -7.47 1.08 -1.11
C ALA A 83 -6.72 0.97 0.19
N LEU A 84 -5.51 1.52 0.20
CA LEU A 84 -4.76 1.72 1.44
C LEU A 84 -4.92 3.18 1.81
N VAL A 85 -5.44 3.42 3.00
CA VAL A 85 -5.76 4.77 3.46
C VAL A 85 -4.96 5.06 4.71
N PHE A 86 -4.18 6.11 4.66
CA PHE A 86 -3.45 6.58 5.83
C PHE A 86 -4.04 7.89 6.31
N SER A 87 -4.26 7.99 7.60
CA SER A 87 -4.62 9.25 8.23
C SER A 87 -3.90 9.35 9.57
N LYS A 88 -3.63 10.59 9.99
CA LYS A 88 -2.96 10.79 11.27
C LYS A 88 -3.81 10.29 12.43
N ASP A 89 -5.13 10.39 12.28
CA ASP A 89 -6.02 10.00 13.37
C ASP A 89 -6.17 8.50 13.51
N GLN A 90 -6.23 7.78 12.39
CA GLN A 90 -6.61 6.37 12.43
C GLN A 90 -5.52 5.42 11.98
N GLY A 91 -4.39 5.93 11.50
CA GLY A 91 -3.32 5.07 11.04
C GLY A 91 -3.61 4.51 9.67
N LEU A 92 -3.48 3.21 9.52
CA LEU A 92 -3.64 2.53 8.23
C LEU A 92 -4.94 1.76 8.20
N GLN A 93 -5.68 1.92 7.13
CA GLN A 93 -6.86 1.12 6.87
C GLN A 93 -6.74 0.49 5.48
N LEU A 94 -7.27 -0.72 5.34
CA LEU A 94 -7.41 -1.37 4.04
C LEU A 94 -8.87 -1.51 3.72
N GLU A 95 -9.24 -1.06 2.53
CA GLU A 95 -10.59 -1.26 2.00
C GLU A 95 -10.53 -2.26 0.85
N ARG A 96 -11.52 -3.14 0.80
CA ARG A 96 -11.74 -4.00 -0.34
C ARG A 96 -13.14 -3.73 -0.87
N ASN A 97 -13.19 -3.28 -2.13
CA ASN A 97 -14.46 -2.96 -2.81
C ASN A 97 -15.33 -2.04 -1.95
N GLY A 98 -14.69 -1.04 -1.36
CA GLY A 98 -15.38 -0.01 -0.60
C GLY A 98 -15.61 -0.31 0.86
N GLN A 99 -15.26 -1.51 1.33
CA GLN A 99 -15.46 -1.86 2.73
C GLN A 99 -14.14 -1.97 3.46
N THR A 100 -14.06 -1.36 4.64
CA THR A 100 -12.87 -1.48 5.47
C THR A 100 -12.76 -2.91 6.01
N VAL A 101 -11.66 -3.57 5.73
CA VAL A 101 -11.42 -4.94 6.17
C VAL A 101 -10.26 -5.05 7.16
N PHE A 102 -9.52 -3.97 7.36
CA PHE A 102 -8.40 -3.96 8.30
C PHE A 102 -8.17 -2.52 8.75
N SER A 103 -7.81 -2.37 10.02
CA SER A 103 -7.39 -1.08 10.60
C SER A 103 -6.28 -1.31 11.60
N SER A 104 -5.34 -0.39 11.64
CA SER A 104 -4.28 -0.39 12.64
C SER A 104 -3.84 1.05 12.89
N PRO A 105 -3.69 1.45 14.16
CA PRO A 105 -3.19 2.80 14.46
C PRO A 105 -1.67 2.93 14.30
N ASP A 106 -0.99 1.86 13.96
CA ASP A 106 0.47 1.82 13.90
C ASP A 106 0.96 2.60 12.69
N LYS A 107 1.56 3.77 12.93
CA LYS A 107 2.03 4.62 11.85
C LYS A 107 3.27 4.05 11.16
N GLN A 108 4.08 3.29 11.90
CA GLN A 108 5.24 2.66 11.29
C GLN A 108 4.80 1.59 10.29
N LEU A 109 3.76 0.84 10.63
CA LEU A 109 3.18 -0.11 9.68
C LEU A 109 2.68 0.62 8.44
N ALA A 110 1.99 1.73 8.64
CA ALA A 110 1.45 2.49 7.52
C ALA A 110 2.56 2.96 6.60
N GLN A 111 3.62 3.51 7.17
CA GLN A 111 4.72 4.02 6.37
C GLN A 111 5.40 2.89 5.59
N ALA A 112 5.63 1.77 6.24
CA ALA A 112 6.29 0.64 5.57
C ALA A 112 5.41 0.08 4.46
N TYR A 113 4.13 -0.09 4.73
CA TYR A 113 3.26 -0.73 3.72
C TYR A 113 2.99 0.18 2.53
N MET A 114 2.71 1.47 2.79
CA MET A 114 2.57 2.41 1.68
C MET A 114 3.87 2.49 0.88
N GLY A 115 5.00 2.28 1.54
CA GLY A 115 6.30 2.31 0.89
C GLY A 115 6.49 1.23 -0.18
N ILE A 116 5.71 0.15 -0.11
CA ILE A 116 5.80 -0.87 -1.16
C ILE A 116 5.58 -0.24 -2.55
N TRP A 117 4.70 0.74 -2.63
CA TRP A 117 4.44 1.45 -3.88
C TRP A 117 5.14 2.79 -3.98
N LEU A 118 5.35 3.48 -2.84
CA LEU A 118 5.71 4.90 -2.86
C LEU A 118 7.15 5.18 -2.46
N ALA A 119 7.89 4.19 -1.98
CA ALA A 119 9.29 4.36 -1.59
C ALA A 119 10.21 3.77 -2.63
N PRO A 120 11.49 4.17 -2.62
CA PRO A 120 12.45 3.56 -3.55
C PRO A 120 12.56 2.05 -3.36
N GLU A 121 12.92 1.36 -4.41
CA GLU A 121 13.12 -0.09 -4.43
C GLU A 121 11.84 -0.86 -4.13
N GLY A 122 10.71 -0.26 -4.50
CA GLY A 122 9.41 -0.88 -4.32
C GLY A 122 9.04 -1.81 -5.46
N LEU A 123 7.74 -2.03 -5.60
CA LEU A 123 7.24 -2.93 -6.63
C LEU A 123 7.56 -2.45 -8.04
N SER A 124 7.45 -1.15 -8.30
CA SER A 124 7.67 -0.62 -9.63
C SER A 124 8.13 0.82 -9.53
N GLU A 125 9.36 1.08 -9.95
CA GLU A 125 9.88 2.44 -9.94
C GLU A 125 9.14 3.32 -10.94
N GLU A 126 8.78 2.76 -12.09
CA GLU A 126 8.01 3.51 -13.07
C GLU A 126 6.67 3.97 -12.48
N LEU A 127 5.97 3.06 -11.82
CA LEU A 127 4.70 3.42 -11.20
C LEU A 127 4.91 4.43 -10.07
N ARG A 128 5.94 4.22 -9.25
CA ARG A 128 6.23 5.14 -8.16
C ARG A 128 6.41 6.56 -8.67
N MET A 129 7.21 6.73 -9.73
CA MET A 129 7.46 8.06 -10.27
C MET A 129 6.18 8.69 -10.82
N ALA A 130 5.33 7.88 -11.44
CA ALA A 130 4.06 8.40 -11.96
C ALA A 130 3.14 8.82 -10.81
N LEU A 131 3.06 8.03 -9.75
CA LEU A 131 2.18 8.35 -8.61
C LEU A 131 2.62 9.60 -7.87
N LEU A 132 3.93 9.83 -7.78
CA LEU A 132 4.47 10.96 -7.03
C LEU A 132 4.67 12.21 -7.88
N ALA A 133 4.31 12.18 -9.14
CA ALA A 133 4.51 13.33 -10.02
C ALA A 133 3.70 14.53 -9.52
N GLU A 134 4.26 15.72 -9.68
CA GLU A 134 3.55 16.94 -9.34
C GLU A 134 2.42 17.17 -10.33
N ARG A 135 1.34 17.75 -9.86
CA ARG A 135 0.18 18.04 -10.69
C ARG A 135 -0.01 19.52 -10.88
#